data_fc0bfb721f814802f8862e4dc4d8240d
#
_entry.id   fc0bfb721f814802f8862e4dc4d8240d
#
_cell.length_a   1.000
_cell.length_b   1.000
_cell.length_c   1.000
_cell.angle_alpha   90.00
_cell.angle_beta   90.00
_cell.angle_gamma   90.00
#
_symmetry.space_group_name_H-M   'P 1'
#
loop_
_entity.id
_entity.type
_entity.pdbx_description
1 polymer ?
#
loop_
_entity_poly.entity_id
_entity_poly.type
_entity_poly.pdbx_seq_one_letter_code
_entity_poly.pdbx_strand_id
1 'polypeptide(L)'
;MLVPQLDFVRYYLLILVTALGLMLASTPAIAQDDDVIITVDSTNLQFSPSEVTITEGQAVRFFWSGELLPHNAVSTDGVFDSGDPSRNVDYRFVFTTGMNGTYEFICEPHEQLGMIGEITVQAMNETLNESGEIELESSESNKDRFSVSSYGLSLVVLLIISVFFFSYATQRYIRLRKK
;
A
#
# COMPACT_ATOMS: atom_id res chain seq x y z
N MET A 1 19.25 -44.11 32.15
CA MET A 1 18.76 -43.95 30.79
C MET A 1 17.71 -42.83 30.75
N LEU A 2 18.18 -41.56 30.61
CA LEU A 2 17.34 -40.32 30.72
C LEU A 2 17.42 -39.43 29.46
N VAL A 3 17.75 -40.00 28.29
CA VAL A 3 18.12 -39.25 27.09
C VAL A 3 16.98 -38.92 26.11
N PRO A 4 15.82 -39.58 26.03
CA PRO A 4 14.85 -39.25 24.98
C PRO A 4 13.95 -38.04 25.28
N GLN A 5 13.86 -37.57 26.51
CA GLN A 5 12.96 -36.43 26.86
C GLN A 5 13.55 -35.05 26.47
N LEU A 6 14.88 -34.90 26.53
CA LEU A 6 15.51 -33.63 26.15
C LEU A 6 15.43 -33.36 24.64
N ASP A 7 15.47 -34.41 23.84
CA ASP A 7 15.45 -34.27 22.37
C ASP A 7 14.05 -33.86 21.87
N PHE A 8 12.97 -34.34 22.48
CA PHE A 8 11.61 -33.92 22.15
C PHE A 8 11.36 -32.42 22.47
N VAL A 9 11.84 -31.95 23.62
CA VAL A 9 11.69 -30.53 24.01
C VAL A 9 12.49 -29.63 23.09
N ARG A 10 13.70 -30.04 22.70
CA ARG A 10 14.54 -29.28 21.74
C ARG A 10 13.88 -29.22 20.36
N TYR A 11 13.34 -30.34 19.89
CA TYR A 11 12.64 -30.38 18.59
C TYR A 11 11.39 -29.49 18.58
N TYR A 12 10.65 -29.49 19.68
CA TYR A 12 9.45 -28.66 19.83
C TYR A 12 9.78 -27.17 19.92
N LEU A 13 10.84 -26.82 20.63
CA LEU A 13 11.37 -25.46 20.69
C LEU A 13 11.83 -24.97 19.30
N LEU A 14 12.50 -25.80 18.53
CA LEU A 14 12.90 -25.48 17.16
C LEU A 14 11.70 -25.23 16.23
N ILE A 15 10.66 -26.08 16.31
CA ILE A 15 9.43 -25.89 15.53
C ILE A 15 8.72 -24.60 15.94
N LEU A 16 8.68 -24.30 17.24
CA LEU A 16 8.03 -23.07 17.75
C LEU A 16 8.77 -21.83 17.32
N VAL A 17 10.10 -21.84 17.34
CA VAL A 17 10.95 -20.72 16.88
C VAL A 17 10.84 -20.54 15.36
N THR A 18 10.81 -21.63 14.59
CA THR A 18 10.64 -21.53 13.13
C THR A 18 9.25 -21.05 12.73
N ALA A 19 8.20 -21.52 13.43
CA ALA A 19 6.83 -21.05 13.21
C ALA A 19 6.65 -19.58 13.60
N LEU A 20 7.27 -19.12 14.69
CA LEU A 20 7.26 -17.73 15.11
C LEU A 20 8.05 -16.85 14.12
N GLY A 21 9.18 -17.34 13.61
CA GLY A 21 9.97 -16.66 12.57
C GLY A 21 9.21 -16.49 11.26
N LEU A 22 8.41 -17.49 10.86
CA LEU A 22 7.57 -17.42 9.65
C LEU A 22 6.41 -16.41 9.79
N MET A 23 5.88 -16.24 10.99
CA MET A 23 4.83 -15.26 11.29
C MET A 23 5.32 -13.81 11.23
N LEU A 24 6.60 -13.57 11.56
CA LEU A 24 7.21 -12.23 11.52
C LEU A 24 7.61 -11.79 10.10
N ALA A 25 7.68 -12.72 9.14
CA ALA A 25 8.11 -12.44 7.77
C ALA A 25 6.98 -11.96 6.84
N SER A 26 5.72 -11.99 7.28
CA SER A 26 4.58 -11.47 6.49
C SER A 26 4.30 -10.01 6.82
N THR A 27 5.23 -9.12 6.47
CA THR A 27 4.89 -7.71 6.30
C THR A 27 4.05 -7.58 5.02
N PRO A 28 2.85 -6.98 5.06
CA PRO A 28 2.16 -6.63 3.82
C PRO A 28 3.11 -5.72 3.03
N ALA A 29 3.44 -6.09 1.80
CA ALA A 29 4.03 -5.16 0.86
C ALA A 29 2.97 -4.06 0.66
N ILE A 30 3.21 -2.88 1.22
CA ILE A 30 2.47 -1.68 0.85
C ILE A 30 2.82 -1.52 -0.63
N ALA A 31 1.83 -1.66 -1.51
CA ALA A 31 2.00 -1.32 -2.91
C ALA A 31 2.45 0.14 -2.91
N GLN A 32 3.70 0.38 -3.25
CA GLN A 32 4.21 1.70 -3.48
C GLN A 32 3.61 2.09 -4.82
N ASP A 33 2.59 2.91 -4.78
CA ASP A 33 1.99 3.46 -5.98
C ASP A 33 3.05 4.34 -6.63
N ASP A 34 3.45 3.99 -7.86
CA ASP A 34 4.53 4.69 -8.54
C ASP A 34 4.08 6.11 -8.87
N ASP A 35 4.93 7.11 -8.58
CA ASP A 35 4.67 8.50 -8.93
C ASP A 35 4.47 8.64 -10.45
N VAL A 36 3.45 9.38 -10.85
CA VAL A 36 3.30 9.76 -12.26
C VAL A 36 4.30 10.88 -12.58
N ILE A 37 5.23 10.59 -13.49
CA ILE A 37 6.28 11.54 -13.85
C ILE A 37 5.84 12.39 -15.02
N ILE A 38 5.91 13.72 -14.86
CA ILE A 38 5.73 14.72 -15.92
C ILE A 38 7.06 15.39 -16.16
N THR A 39 7.53 15.37 -17.41
CA THR A 39 8.73 16.06 -17.86
C THR A 39 8.37 17.19 -18.82
N VAL A 40 9.35 17.89 -19.37
CA VAL A 40 9.17 18.97 -20.35
C VAL A 40 9.87 18.67 -21.67
N ASP A 41 9.32 19.16 -22.76
CA ASP A 41 9.95 19.24 -24.07
C ASP A 41 10.26 20.70 -24.39
N SER A 42 11.50 21.13 -24.20
CA SER A 42 11.95 22.50 -24.47
C SER A 42 11.91 22.87 -25.95
N THR A 43 11.81 21.90 -26.87
CA THR A 43 11.74 22.17 -28.32
C THR A 43 10.34 22.59 -28.73
N ASN A 44 9.34 21.90 -28.22
CA ASN A 44 7.94 22.13 -28.52
C ASN A 44 7.22 22.96 -27.45
N LEU A 45 7.90 23.28 -26.35
CA LEU A 45 7.34 24.00 -25.18
C LEU A 45 6.09 23.29 -24.63
N GLN A 46 6.24 22.03 -24.28
CA GLN A 46 5.13 21.18 -23.78
C GLN A 46 5.54 20.39 -22.56
N PHE A 47 4.58 20.12 -21.71
CA PHE A 47 4.69 19.08 -20.69
C PHE A 47 4.51 17.69 -21.32
N SER A 48 5.18 16.68 -20.82
CA SER A 48 5.11 15.32 -21.34
C SER A 48 5.01 14.29 -20.18
N PRO A 49 3.86 13.66 -20.02
CA PRO A 49 2.57 13.95 -20.66
C PRO A 49 1.99 15.31 -20.24
N SER A 50 1.14 15.91 -21.10
CA SER A 50 0.43 17.16 -20.81
C SER A 50 -0.86 16.93 -20.04
N GLU A 51 -1.42 15.71 -20.12
CA GLU A 51 -2.64 15.32 -19.42
C GLU A 51 -2.41 14.01 -18.68
N VAL A 52 -2.79 13.96 -17.41
CA VAL A 52 -2.69 12.75 -16.59
C VAL A 52 -3.93 12.56 -15.76
N THR A 53 -4.30 11.30 -15.54
CA THR A 53 -5.35 10.93 -14.59
C THR A 53 -4.74 10.08 -13.49
N ILE A 54 -4.98 10.48 -12.25
CA ILE A 54 -4.52 9.81 -11.03
C ILE A 54 -5.70 9.62 -10.07
N THR A 55 -5.46 8.89 -8.98
CA THR A 55 -6.42 8.73 -7.88
C THR A 55 -5.89 9.47 -6.64
N GLU A 56 -6.77 9.92 -5.79
CA GLU A 56 -6.40 10.45 -4.46
C GLU A 56 -5.44 9.51 -3.74
N GLY A 57 -4.44 10.06 -3.10
CA GLY A 57 -3.32 9.32 -2.49
C GLY A 57 -2.10 9.21 -3.39
N GLN A 58 -2.25 9.28 -4.70
CA GLN A 58 -1.14 9.24 -5.65
C GLN A 58 -0.40 10.56 -5.73
N ALA A 59 0.84 10.51 -6.27
CA ALA A 59 1.67 11.68 -6.48
C ALA A 59 1.98 11.92 -7.95
N VAL A 60 2.14 13.19 -8.29
CA VAL A 60 2.75 13.63 -9.54
C VAL A 60 4.13 14.17 -9.21
N ARG A 61 5.13 13.77 -9.99
CA ARG A 61 6.50 14.25 -9.89
C ARG A 61 6.89 14.98 -11.16
N PHE A 62 7.10 16.26 -11.06
CA PHE A 62 7.64 17.11 -12.12
C PHE A 62 9.15 16.96 -12.12
N PHE A 63 9.68 16.30 -13.17
CA PHE A 63 11.10 15.97 -13.21
C PHE A 63 11.71 16.26 -14.58
N TRP A 64 12.70 17.15 -14.61
CA TRP A 64 13.55 17.37 -15.78
C TRP A 64 14.94 17.83 -15.36
N SER A 65 15.92 17.63 -16.25
CA SER A 65 17.32 17.95 -15.98
C SER A 65 18.07 18.29 -17.27
N GLY A 66 18.79 19.39 -17.24
CA GLY A 66 19.60 19.84 -18.37
C GLY A 66 18.80 20.42 -19.54
N GLU A 67 17.59 20.92 -19.29
CA GLU A 67 16.73 21.48 -20.31
C GLU A 67 17.35 22.72 -21.02
N LEU A 68 16.96 22.92 -22.29
CA LEU A 68 17.45 24.02 -23.09
C LEU A 68 16.97 25.35 -22.54
N LEU A 69 15.73 25.44 -22.12
CA LEU A 69 15.08 26.59 -21.52
C LEU A 69 14.70 26.33 -20.07
N PRO A 70 14.59 27.36 -19.24
CA PRO A 70 14.06 27.21 -17.88
C PRO A 70 12.53 27.02 -17.90
N HIS A 71 12.03 26.07 -17.12
CA HIS A 71 10.60 25.75 -16.96
C HIS A 71 10.24 25.62 -15.49
N ASN A 72 8.97 25.81 -15.18
CA ASN A 72 8.35 25.44 -13.92
C ASN A 72 6.97 24.81 -14.17
N ALA A 73 6.32 24.35 -13.11
CA ALA A 73 4.96 23.83 -13.13
C ALA A 73 4.20 24.44 -11.95
N VAL A 74 3.24 25.32 -12.25
CA VAL A 74 2.44 26.03 -11.26
C VAL A 74 0.97 25.81 -11.55
N SER A 75 0.20 25.34 -10.56
CA SER A 75 -1.23 25.16 -10.74
C SER A 75 -1.94 26.53 -10.75
N THR A 76 -2.91 26.68 -11.65
CA THR A 76 -3.62 27.97 -11.83
C THR A 76 -4.47 28.36 -10.62
N ASP A 77 -4.84 27.38 -9.78
CA ASP A 77 -5.57 27.55 -8.53
C ASP A 77 -4.66 27.68 -7.28
N GLY A 78 -3.34 27.60 -7.47
CA GLY A 78 -2.36 27.77 -6.40
C GLY A 78 -2.20 26.53 -5.48
N VAL A 79 -2.68 25.35 -5.89
CA VAL A 79 -2.57 24.12 -5.09
C VAL A 79 -1.13 23.59 -5.01
N PHE A 80 -0.36 23.74 -6.09
CA PHE A 80 1.05 23.38 -6.12
C PHE A 80 1.88 24.35 -6.95
N ASP A 81 3.17 24.43 -6.64
CA ASP A 81 4.14 25.28 -7.30
C ASP A 81 5.53 24.64 -7.19
N SER A 82 6.17 24.36 -8.33
CA SER A 82 7.52 23.81 -8.40
C SER A 82 8.64 24.82 -8.17
N GLY A 83 8.29 26.06 -7.90
CA GLY A 83 9.20 27.18 -7.67
C GLY A 83 9.61 27.94 -8.93
N ASP A 84 10.66 28.75 -8.81
CA ASP A 84 11.17 29.58 -9.91
C ASP A 84 11.55 28.74 -11.14
N PRO A 85 11.33 29.25 -12.38
CA PRO A 85 11.70 28.56 -13.60
C PRO A 85 13.17 28.12 -13.61
N SER A 86 13.40 26.82 -13.84
CA SER A 86 14.74 26.21 -13.81
C SER A 86 14.91 25.18 -14.94
N ARG A 87 16.17 24.97 -15.34
CA ARG A 87 16.56 23.90 -16.28
C ARG A 87 16.63 22.53 -15.62
N ASN A 88 16.52 22.51 -14.28
CA ASN A 88 16.56 21.29 -13.49
C ASN A 88 15.49 21.42 -12.40
N VAL A 89 14.48 20.56 -12.43
CA VAL A 89 13.41 20.50 -11.44
C VAL A 89 13.24 19.06 -10.99
N ASP A 90 13.04 18.88 -9.71
CA ASP A 90 12.60 17.64 -9.09
C ASP A 90 11.61 18.00 -7.99
N TYR A 91 10.34 18.09 -8.36
CA TYR A 91 9.26 18.51 -7.47
C TYR A 91 8.15 17.45 -7.46
N ARG A 92 7.79 17.01 -6.26
CA ARG A 92 6.79 15.98 -6.03
C ARG A 92 5.62 16.56 -5.25
N PHE A 93 4.40 16.37 -5.77
CA PHE A 93 3.18 16.75 -5.09
C PHE A 93 2.23 15.55 -4.92
N VAL A 94 1.69 15.38 -3.70
CA VAL A 94 0.75 14.29 -3.36
C VAL A 94 -0.65 14.86 -3.31
N PHE A 95 -1.57 14.29 -4.10
CA PHE A 95 -2.98 14.62 -4.04
C PHE A 95 -3.65 13.78 -2.94
N THR A 96 -3.81 14.36 -1.76
CA THR A 96 -4.39 13.68 -0.60
C THR A 96 -5.91 13.51 -0.74
N THR A 97 -6.51 12.67 0.12
CA THR A 97 -7.96 12.47 0.18
C THR A 97 -8.71 13.80 0.32
N GLY A 98 -9.76 13.99 -0.48
CA GLY A 98 -10.53 15.23 -0.58
C GLY A 98 -10.04 16.21 -1.65
N MET A 99 -8.97 15.83 -2.40
CA MET A 99 -8.44 16.61 -3.52
C MET A 99 -8.87 16.07 -4.88
N ASN A 100 -10.00 15.37 -4.96
CA ASN A 100 -10.53 14.96 -6.25
C ASN A 100 -11.00 16.19 -7.05
N GLY A 101 -10.68 16.22 -8.35
CA GLY A 101 -10.97 17.36 -9.22
C GLY A 101 -10.03 17.43 -10.40
N THR A 102 -10.11 18.52 -11.15
CA THR A 102 -9.24 18.79 -12.29
C THR A 102 -8.40 20.02 -11.98
N TYR A 103 -7.09 19.89 -12.16
CA TYR A 103 -6.08 20.89 -11.86
C TYR A 103 -5.34 21.25 -13.13
N GLU A 104 -5.58 22.45 -13.65
CA GLU A 104 -4.79 23.03 -14.73
C GLU A 104 -3.49 23.59 -14.16
N PHE A 105 -2.38 23.37 -14.86
CA PHE A 105 -1.09 23.93 -14.51
C PHE A 105 -0.38 24.49 -15.73
N ILE A 106 0.48 25.49 -15.50
CA ILE A 106 1.18 26.23 -16.53
C ILE A 106 2.70 26.23 -16.29
N CYS A 107 3.45 26.49 -17.34
CA CYS A 107 4.83 26.96 -17.24
C CYS A 107 4.80 28.49 -17.36
N GLU A 108 5.06 29.23 -16.26
CA GLU A 108 4.91 30.70 -16.24
C GLU A 108 5.60 31.44 -17.40
N PRO A 109 6.91 31.15 -17.73
CA PRO A 109 7.56 31.86 -18.85
C PRO A 109 7.00 31.49 -20.23
N HIS A 110 6.26 30.38 -20.35
CA HIS A 110 5.79 29.85 -21.65
C HIS A 110 4.27 29.69 -21.75
N GLU A 111 3.51 30.19 -20.78
CA GLU A 111 2.05 30.14 -20.75
C GLU A 111 1.43 30.71 -22.04
N GLN A 112 1.91 31.89 -22.43
CA GLN A 112 1.43 32.58 -23.64
C GLN A 112 1.74 31.83 -24.95
N LEU A 113 2.61 30.83 -24.88
CA LEU A 113 2.97 29.95 -26.00
C LEU A 113 2.21 28.62 -25.94
N GLY A 114 1.28 28.47 -24.95
CA GLY A 114 0.44 27.30 -24.80
C GLY A 114 1.07 26.16 -24.03
N MET A 115 2.13 26.42 -23.22
CA MET A 115 2.69 25.39 -22.34
C MET A 115 1.83 25.22 -21.08
N ILE A 116 0.78 24.42 -21.24
CA ILE A 116 -0.29 24.16 -20.26
C ILE A 116 -0.43 22.64 -20.12
N GLY A 117 -0.81 22.18 -18.95
CA GLY A 117 -1.15 20.78 -18.69
C GLY A 117 -2.32 20.62 -17.74
N GLU A 118 -2.82 19.39 -17.60
CA GLU A 118 -3.96 19.06 -16.77
C GLU A 118 -3.73 17.78 -15.95
N ILE A 119 -4.10 17.82 -14.68
CA ILE A 119 -4.14 16.64 -13.82
C ILE A 119 -5.59 16.42 -13.38
N THR A 120 -6.17 15.29 -13.80
CA THR A 120 -7.48 14.84 -13.29
C THR A 120 -7.26 13.88 -12.13
N VAL A 121 -7.75 14.24 -10.95
CA VAL A 121 -7.69 13.43 -9.73
C VAL A 121 -9.04 12.80 -9.48
N GLN A 122 -9.11 11.49 -9.52
CA GLN A 122 -10.30 10.71 -9.20
C GLN A 122 -10.39 10.45 -7.70
N ALA A 123 -11.60 10.46 -7.15
CA ALA A 123 -11.81 10.05 -5.78
C ALA A 123 -11.35 8.60 -5.59
N MET A 124 -10.71 8.32 -4.45
CA MET A 124 -10.39 6.96 -4.06
C MET A 124 -11.70 6.21 -3.81
N ASN A 125 -12.13 5.38 -4.76
CA ASN A 125 -13.22 4.46 -4.52
C ASN A 125 -12.71 3.43 -3.50
N GLU A 126 -13.21 3.48 -2.27
CA GLU A 126 -13.17 2.31 -1.41
C GLU A 126 -13.82 1.19 -2.22
N THR A 127 -13.03 0.19 -2.57
CA THR A 127 -13.46 -0.95 -3.38
C THR A 127 -14.66 -1.59 -2.69
N LEU A 128 -15.85 -1.24 -3.14
CA LEU A 128 -17.02 -2.07 -2.91
C LEU A 128 -16.70 -3.39 -3.61
N ASN A 129 -16.48 -4.42 -2.82
CA ASN A 129 -16.30 -5.77 -3.31
C ASN A 129 -17.39 -6.07 -4.32
N GLU A 130 -16.97 -6.50 -5.51
CA GLU A 130 -17.80 -6.94 -6.60
C GLU A 130 -18.61 -8.19 -6.20
N SER A 131 -19.67 -7.97 -5.47
CA SER A 131 -20.82 -8.84 -5.40
C SER A 131 -22.02 -7.94 -5.24
N GLY A 132 -22.61 -7.61 -6.42
CA GLY A 132 -23.83 -6.85 -6.50
C GLY A 132 -24.98 -7.56 -5.78
N GLU A 133 -25.23 -7.13 -4.57
CA GLU A 133 -26.49 -7.37 -3.88
C GLU A 133 -26.82 -6.11 -3.09
N ILE A 134 -27.85 -5.41 -3.56
CA ILE A 134 -28.44 -4.28 -2.87
C ILE A 134 -29.27 -4.87 -1.72
N GLU A 135 -28.70 -4.97 -0.54
CA GLU A 135 -29.49 -5.11 0.68
C GLU A 135 -29.62 -3.75 1.37
N LEU A 136 -30.81 -3.23 1.29
CA LEU A 136 -31.32 -2.17 2.15
C LEU A 136 -31.47 -2.75 3.56
N GLU A 137 -30.46 -2.58 4.41
CA GLU A 137 -30.66 -2.80 5.83
C GLU A 137 -30.50 -1.51 6.64
N SER A 138 -31.58 -1.29 7.35
CA SER A 138 -31.80 -0.26 8.34
C SER A 138 -30.77 -0.28 9.45
N SER A 139 -30.43 0.93 9.92
CA SER A 139 -29.68 1.26 11.13
C SER A 139 -29.92 0.32 12.31
N GLU A 140 -28.87 -0.39 12.74
CA GLU A 140 -28.71 -0.76 14.15
C GLU A 140 -27.24 -0.98 14.53
N SER A 141 -26.83 -0.15 15.50
CA SER A 141 -25.86 -0.41 16.56
C SER A 141 -24.51 -1.05 16.25
N ASN A 142 -23.52 -0.19 16.22
CA ASN A 142 -22.10 -0.43 16.51
C ASN A 142 -21.87 -1.56 17.53
N LYS A 143 -21.37 -2.71 17.05
CA LYS A 143 -20.73 -3.71 17.87
C LYS A 143 -19.48 -4.21 17.16
N ASP A 144 -18.33 -3.95 17.77
CA ASP A 144 -16.98 -4.24 17.32
C ASP A 144 -16.88 -5.59 16.61
N ARG A 145 -16.86 -5.58 15.27
CA ARG A 145 -16.63 -6.76 14.47
C ARG A 145 -15.14 -6.90 14.23
N PHE A 146 -14.47 -7.64 15.13
CA PHE A 146 -13.12 -8.13 14.90
C PHE A 146 -13.14 -9.09 13.71
N SER A 147 -12.81 -8.57 12.53
CA SER A 147 -12.69 -9.35 11.30
C SER A 147 -11.39 -10.15 11.35
N VAL A 148 -11.47 -11.38 11.83
CA VAL A 148 -10.36 -12.34 11.71
C VAL A 148 -10.35 -12.85 10.28
N SER A 149 -9.29 -12.50 9.53
CA SER A 149 -9.05 -13.05 8.19
C SER A 149 -9.22 -14.57 8.22
N SER A 150 -9.88 -15.16 7.22
CA SER A 150 -10.14 -16.61 7.12
C SER A 150 -8.87 -17.47 7.27
N TYR A 151 -7.71 -16.94 6.91
CA TYR A 151 -6.41 -17.57 7.13
C TYR A 151 -5.97 -17.56 8.59
N GLY A 152 -6.30 -16.53 9.35
CA GLY A 152 -6.02 -16.46 10.79
C GLY A 152 -6.83 -17.52 11.58
N LEU A 153 -8.08 -17.73 11.21
CA LEU A 153 -8.93 -18.74 11.85
C LEU A 153 -8.40 -20.17 11.59
N SER A 154 -7.93 -20.45 10.38
CA SER A 154 -7.35 -21.76 10.01
C SER A 154 -6.07 -22.05 10.80
N LEU A 155 -5.20 -21.07 11.00
CA LEU A 155 -3.96 -21.22 11.76
C LEU A 155 -4.22 -21.44 13.26
N VAL A 156 -5.18 -20.74 13.83
CA VAL A 156 -5.57 -20.93 15.24
C VAL A 156 -6.13 -22.33 15.46
N VAL A 157 -6.96 -22.83 14.54
CA VAL A 157 -7.52 -24.17 14.61
C VAL A 157 -6.41 -25.23 14.51
N LEU A 158 -5.44 -25.07 13.62
CA LEU A 158 -4.30 -25.97 13.48
C LEU A 158 -3.42 -26.00 14.74
N LEU A 159 -3.20 -24.86 15.38
CA LEU A 159 -2.46 -24.77 16.63
C LEU A 159 -3.19 -25.48 17.77
N ILE A 160 -4.52 -25.32 17.88
CA ILE A 160 -5.32 -25.99 18.90
C ILE A 160 -5.27 -27.52 18.70
N ILE A 161 -5.43 -28.00 17.46
CA ILE A 161 -5.33 -29.43 17.12
C ILE A 161 -3.94 -29.97 17.48
N SER A 162 -2.86 -29.24 17.19
CA SER A 162 -1.49 -29.62 17.52
C SER A 162 -1.29 -29.78 19.03
N VAL A 163 -1.81 -28.86 19.83
CA VAL A 163 -1.72 -28.91 21.30
C VAL A 163 -2.49 -30.13 21.86
N PHE A 164 -3.70 -30.38 21.35
CA PHE A 164 -4.49 -31.56 21.75
C PHE A 164 -3.81 -32.87 21.39
N PHE A 165 -3.25 -32.97 20.18
CA PHE A 165 -2.55 -34.19 19.73
C PHE A 165 -1.29 -34.47 20.58
N PHE A 166 -0.54 -33.41 20.92
CA PHE A 166 0.62 -33.52 21.79
C PHE A 166 0.25 -33.96 23.22
N SER A 167 -0.79 -33.36 23.78
CA SER A 167 -1.31 -33.73 25.10
C SER A 167 -1.76 -35.21 25.15
N TYR A 168 -2.45 -35.66 24.11
CA TYR A 168 -2.88 -37.03 23.97
C TYR A 168 -1.71 -38.01 23.85
N ALA A 169 -0.74 -37.70 22.99
CA ALA A 169 0.45 -38.52 22.79
C ALA A 169 1.27 -38.64 24.09
N THR A 170 1.42 -37.56 24.84
CA THR A 170 2.12 -37.54 26.12
C THR A 170 1.43 -38.39 27.17
N GLN A 171 0.11 -38.31 27.28
CA GLN A 171 -0.66 -39.13 28.20
C GLN A 171 -0.59 -40.62 27.83
N ARG A 172 -0.64 -40.96 26.54
CA ARG A 172 -0.51 -42.33 26.05
C ARG A 172 0.88 -42.90 26.35
N TYR A 173 1.94 -42.11 26.16
CA TYR A 173 3.32 -42.49 26.47
C TYR A 173 3.52 -42.78 27.97
N ILE A 174 2.99 -41.93 28.84
CA ILE A 174 3.06 -42.12 30.31
C ILE A 174 2.32 -43.39 30.74
N ARG A 175 1.17 -43.72 30.14
CA ARG A 175 0.42 -44.94 30.44
C ARG A 175 1.17 -46.21 30.03
N LEU A 176 1.87 -46.19 28.90
CA LEU A 176 2.64 -47.34 28.42
C LEU A 176 3.88 -47.62 29.27
N ARG A 177 4.44 -46.59 29.91
CA ARG A 177 5.63 -46.68 30.75
C ARG A 177 5.31 -47.17 32.18
N LYS A 178 4.03 -47.14 32.61
CA LYS A 178 3.57 -47.60 33.91
C LYS A 178 3.12 -49.06 33.91
N LYS A 179 3.13 -49.76 32.78
CA LYS A 179 2.98 -51.20 32.67
C LYS A 179 4.33 -51.87 32.55
#